data_1c5718d035f7db5b2cc854a1dee877bc
#
_entry.id   1c5718d035f7db5b2cc854a1dee877bc
#
_cell.length_a   1.000
_cell.length_b   1.000
_cell.length_c   1.000
_cell.angle_alpha   90.00
_cell.angle_beta   90.00
_cell.angle_gamma   90.00
#
_symmetry.space_group_name_H-M   'P 1'
#
loop_
_entity.id
_entity.type
_entity.pdbx_description
1 polymer ?
#
loop_
_entity_poly.entity_id
_entity_poly.type
_entity_poly.pdbx_seq_one_letter_code
_entity_poly.pdbx_strand_id
1 'polypeptide(L)'
;VDDVTAAIAAACPDGVDLWWEALREPDFDAAIASLAESGRMVLMAGRDARPPFPVGPFYVKQARLLGFVMFKAAAEVQAAAAEAINGWLASEKLRGPIARVLPLAETAEAHRLQEEATIHRRGGVTGKIVIEP
;
A
#
# COMPACT_ATOMS: atom_id res chain seq x y z
N VAL A 1 0.90 3.10 -14.57
CA VAL A 1 -0.48 2.77 -14.94
C VAL A 1 -1.24 4.06 -14.81
N ASP A 2 -1.71 4.60 -15.94
CA ASP A 2 -2.30 5.95 -15.97
C ASP A 2 -3.71 5.98 -15.35
N ASP A 3 -4.39 4.82 -15.26
CA ASP A 3 -5.67 4.66 -14.58
C ASP A 3 -5.71 3.33 -13.80
N VAL A 4 -5.41 3.41 -12.50
CA VAL A 4 -5.41 2.25 -11.59
C VAL A 4 -6.81 1.70 -11.41
N THR A 5 -7.81 2.56 -11.34
CA THR A 5 -9.22 2.16 -11.14
C THR A 5 -9.73 1.35 -12.32
N ALA A 6 -9.45 1.79 -13.54
CA ALA A 6 -9.81 1.05 -14.76
C ALA A 6 -9.08 -0.30 -14.84
N ALA A 7 -7.80 -0.36 -14.47
CA ALA A 7 -7.04 -1.61 -14.43
C ALA A 7 -7.61 -2.60 -13.41
N ILE A 8 -8.01 -2.13 -12.24
CA ILE A 8 -8.66 -2.96 -11.21
C ILE A 8 -10.01 -3.47 -11.72
N ALA A 9 -10.85 -2.61 -12.29
CA ALA A 9 -12.16 -3.00 -12.81
C ALA A 9 -12.04 -4.06 -13.92
N ALA A 10 -11.02 -3.98 -14.77
CA ALA A 10 -10.76 -4.97 -15.79
C ALA A 10 -10.30 -6.33 -15.24
N ALA A 11 -9.49 -6.32 -14.17
CA ALA A 11 -8.99 -7.53 -13.52
C ALA A 11 -10.00 -8.16 -12.55
N CYS A 12 -10.83 -7.35 -11.90
CA CYS A 12 -11.79 -7.75 -10.87
C CYS A 12 -13.14 -7.08 -11.16
N PRO A 13 -13.92 -7.58 -12.15
CA PRO A 13 -15.19 -6.94 -12.57
C PRO A 13 -16.24 -6.86 -11.45
N ASP A 14 -16.21 -7.79 -10.48
CA ASP A 14 -17.09 -7.78 -9.31
C ASP A 14 -16.52 -6.99 -8.12
N GLY A 15 -15.39 -6.32 -8.32
CA GLY A 15 -14.65 -5.58 -7.30
C GLY A 15 -13.67 -6.46 -6.52
N VAL A 16 -12.93 -5.82 -5.59
CA VAL A 16 -11.94 -6.49 -4.75
C VAL A 16 -12.47 -6.72 -3.33
N ASP A 17 -12.21 -7.89 -2.76
CA ASP A 17 -12.63 -8.22 -1.38
C ASP A 17 -11.82 -7.46 -0.32
N LEU A 18 -10.60 -7.09 -0.66
CA LEU A 18 -9.68 -6.41 0.23
C LEU A 18 -8.95 -5.29 -0.50
N TRP A 19 -9.10 -4.08 0.05
CA TRP A 19 -8.31 -2.91 -0.33
C TRP A 19 -7.33 -2.56 0.79
N TRP A 20 -6.06 -2.47 0.46
CA TRP A 20 -5.03 -2.02 1.39
C TRP A 20 -4.63 -0.59 1.06
N GLU A 21 -5.08 0.35 1.91
CA GLU A 21 -4.81 1.77 1.74
C GLU A 21 -3.57 2.18 2.53
N ALA A 22 -2.53 2.51 1.80
CA ALA A 22 -1.23 2.90 2.34
C ALA A 22 -0.75 4.27 1.82
N LEU A 23 -1.62 5.02 1.14
CA LEU A 23 -1.28 6.32 0.61
C LEU A 23 -1.28 7.39 1.71
N ARG A 24 -0.39 8.38 1.53
CA ARG A 24 -0.34 9.54 2.41
C ARG A 24 -1.64 10.37 2.37
N GLU A 25 -2.26 10.41 1.22
CA GLU A 25 -3.57 11.03 0.98
C GLU A 25 -4.50 9.95 0.41
N PRO A 26 -5.31 9.30 1.26
CA PRO A 26 -6.23 8.25 0.84
C PRO A 26 -7.29 8.78 -0.13
N ASP A 27 -7.55 8.02 -1.18
CA ASP A 27 -8.66 8.26 -2.10
C ASP A 27 -9.80 7.28 -1.79
N PHE A 28 -10.73 7.70 -0.92
CA PHE A 28 -11.86 6.86 -0.53
C PHE A 28 -12.88 6.66 -1.65
N ASP A 29 -13.01 7.60 -2.57
CA ASP A 29 -13.92 7.45 -3.71
C ASP A 29 -13.45 6.30 -4.62
N ALA A 30 -12.18 6.33 -5.04
CA ALA A 30 -11.60 5.28 -5.86
C ALA A 30 -11.58 3.92 -5.14
N ALA A 31 -11.20 3.91 -3.86
CA ALA A 31 -11.11 2.69 -3.08
C ALA A 31 -12.49 2.03 -2.89
N ILE A 32 -13.50 2.79 -2.46
CA ILE A 32 -14.85 2.26 -2.21
C ILE A 32 -15.54 1.87 -3.53
N ALA A 33 -15.33 2.64 -4.61
CA ALA A 33 -15.83 2.25 -5.93
C ALA A 33 -15.28 0.88 -6.36
N SER A 34 -14.02 0.59 -6.06
CA SER A 34 -13.35 -0.66 -6.44
C SER A 34 -13.67 -1.85 -5.52
N LEU A 35 -14.24 -1.64 -4.32
CA LEU A 35 -14.61 -2.75 -3.43
C LEU A 35 -15.76 -3.57 -3.98
N ALA A 36 -15.71 -4.88 -3.75
CA ALA A 36 -16.84 -5.79 -3.90
C ALA A 36 -17.90 -5.57 -2.80
N GLU A 37 -19.07 -6.18 -2.95
CA GLU A 37 -20.08 -6.27 -1.87
C GLU A 37 -19.46 -6.91 -0.62
N SER A 38 -19.72 -6.32 0.54
CA SER A 38 -19.13 -6.74 1.83
C SER A 38 -17.61 -6.70 1.89
N GLY A 39 -16.96 -6.05 0.94
CA GLY A 39 -15.52 -5.85 0.89
C GLY A 39 -14.99 -5.05 2.09
N ARG A 40 -13.70 -5.13 2.32
CA ARG A 40 -13.04 -4.46 3.47
C ARG A 40 -11.85 -3.64 3.02
N MET A 41 -11.72 -2.46 3.61
CA MET A 41 -10.54 -1.61 3.46
C MET A 41 -9.71 -1.65 4.74
N VAL A 42 -8.41 -1.83 4.62
CA VAL A 42 -7.45 -1.66 5.72
C VAL A 42 -6.70 -0.36 5.50
N LEU A 43 -6.90 0.58 6.41
CA LEU A 43 -6.27 1.90 6.39
C LEU A 43 -5.10 1.93 7.36
N MET A 44 -3.90 2.25 6.87
CA MET A 44 -2.70 2.27 7.71
C MET A 44 -1.77 3.48 7.46
N ALA A 45 -2.23 4.46 6.71
CA ALA A 45 -1.48 5.68 6.42
C ALA A 45 -2.38 6.91 6.46
N GLY A 46 -1.85 8.08 6.10
CA GLY A 46 -2.63 9.31 6.04
C GLY A 46 -2.91 9.96 7.40
N ARG A 47 -1.93 9.96 8.34
CA ARG A 47 -2.09 10.47 9.71
C ARG A 47 -2.81 11.81 9.81
N ASP A 48 -2.43 12.76 8.96
CA ASP A 48 -2.95 14.13 9.01
C ASP A 48 -3.99 14.40 7.92
N ALA A 49 -4.27 13.42 7.08
CA ALA A 49 -5.23 13.54 5.99
C ALA A 49 -6.67 13.69 6.51
N ARG A 50 -7.47 14.44 5.78
CA ARG A 50 -8.91 14.67 6.05
C ARG A 50 -9.69 14.61 4.74
N PRO A 51 -9.58 13.50 3.97
CA PRO A 51 -10.26 13.37 2.70
C PRO A 51 -11.79 13.28 2.89
N PRO A 52 -12.58 13.64 1.86
CA PRO A 52 -14.00 13.32 1.83
C PRO A 52 -14.23 11.82 1.96
N PHE A 53 -15.39 11.44 2.52
CA PHE A 53 -15.75 10.03 2.65
C PHE A 53 -17.12 9.78 2.01
N PRO A 54 -17.22 8.92 0.98
CA PRO A 54 -18.47 8.65 0.25
C PRO A 54 -19.37 7.70 1.04
N VAL A 55 -20.09 8.24 2.02
CA VAL A 55 -20.92 7.49 2.98
C VAL A 55 -21.95 6.61 2.29
N GLY A 56 -22.65 7.15 1.27
CA GLY A 56 -23.68 6.40 0.53
C GLY A 56 -23.14 5.14 -0.14
N PRO A 57 -22.18 5.26 -1.05
CA PRO A 57 -21.52 4.09 -1.67
C PRO A 57 -20.94 3.10 -0.67
N PHE A 58 -20.39 3.57 0.46
CA PHE A 58 -19.83 2.72 1.48
C PHE A 58 -20.89 1.81 2.15
N TYR A 59 -21.99 2.39 2.69
CA TYR A 59 -22.98 1.58 3.38
C TYR A 59 -23.81 0.69 2.43
N VAL A 60 -24.07 1.15 1.21
CA VAL A 60 -24.76 0.35 0.21
C VAL A 60 -24.02 -0.95 -0.10
N LYS A 61 -22.71 -0.90 -0.20
CA LYS A 61 -21.85 -2.08 -0.39
C LYS A 61 -21.67 -2.93 0.90
N GLN A 62 -22.24 -2.54 2.04
CA GLN A 62 -22.02 -3.20 3.33
C GLN A 62 -20.53 -3.33 3.66
N ALA A 63 -19.72 -2.39 3.18
CA ALA A 63 -18.27 -2.42 3.29
C ALA A 63 -17.80 -2.20 4.74
N ARG A 64 -16.56 -2.59 5.01
CA ARG A 64 -15.92 -2.42 6.33
C ARG A 64 -14.66 -1.60 6.20
N LEU A 65 -14.44 -0.67 7.12
CA LEU A 65 -13.22 0.10 7.25
C LEU A 65 -12.51 -0.29 8.55
N LEU A 66 -11.26 -0.76 8.42
CA LEU A 66 -10.44 -1.24 9.52
C LEU A 66 -9.18 -0.38 9.62
N GLY A 67 -8.92 0.18 10.78
CA GLY A 67 -7.65 0.86 11.07
C GLY A 67 -6.60 -0.15 11.53
N PHE A 68 -5.36 0.01 11.03
CA PHE A 68 -4.23 -0.80 11.44
C PHE A 68 -2.99 0.06 11.66
N VAL A 69 -2.29 -0.21 12.74
CA VAL A 69 -0.95 0.34 12.99
C VAL A 69 -0.04 -0.74 13.57
N MET A 70 1.00 -1.08 12.82
CA MET A 70 1.94 -2.15 13.14
C MET A 70 2.59 -1.99 14.53
N PHE A 71 2.97 -0.79 14.91
CA PHE A 71 3.67 -0.52 16.18
C PHE A 71 2.84 -0.81 17.44
N LYS A 72 1.52 -0.97 17.32
CA LYS A 72 0.63 -1.33 18.43
C LYS A 72 0.25 -2.81 18.45
N ALA A 73 0.65 -3.56 17.43
CA ALA A 73 0.42 -5.00 17.43
C ALA A 73 1.31 -5.68 18.47
N ALA A 74 0.79 -6.70 19.15
CA ALA A 74 1.56 -7.48 20.10
C ALA A 74 2.77 -8.15 19.42
N ALA A 75 3.85 -8.38 20.18
CA ALA A 75 5.09 -8.93 19.64
C ALA A 75 4.89 -10.28 18.95
N GLU A 76 4.02 -11.13 19.48
CA GLU A 76 3.69 -12.43 18.94
C GLU A 76 3.00 -12.31 17.59
N VAL A 77 2.13 -11.32 17.42
CA VAL A 77 1.45 -11.03 16.13
C VAL A 77 2.46 -10.54 15.11
N GLN A 78 3.39 -9.66 15.50
CA GLN A 78 4.45 -9.19 14.62
C GLN A 78 5.40 -10.30 14.20
N ALA A 79 5.78 -11.19 15.15
CA ALA A 79 6.64 -12.34 14.87
C ALA A 79 5.96 -13.32 13.88
N ALA A 80 4.71 -13.67 14.12
CA ALA A 80 3.94 -14.53 13.21
C ALA A 80 3.79 -13.93 11.82
N ALA A 81 3.54 -12.62 11.73
CA ALA A 81 3.47 -11.92 10.45
C ALA A 81 4.83 -11.92 9.73
N ALA A 82 5.93 -11.69 10.44
CA ALA A 82 7.27 -11.73 9.88
C ALA A 82 7.62 -13.14 9.34
N GLU A 83 7.29 -14.19 10.09
CA GLU A 83 7.48 -15.58 9.65
C GLU A 83 6.69 -15.89 8.38
N ALA A 84 5.42 -15.51 8.32
CA ALA A 84 4.58 -15.69 7.14
C ALA A 84 5.14 -14.94 5.91
N ILE A 85 5.54 -13.68 6.08
CA ILE A 85 6.14 -12.85 5.01
C ILE A 85 7.44 -13.48 4.51
N ASN A 86 8.32 -13.91 5.42
CA ASN A 86 9.57 -14.58 5.06
C ASN A 86 9.31 -15.89 4.28
N GLY A 87 8.31 -16.67 4.69
CA GLY A 87 7.90 -17.86 3.97
C GLY A 87 7.39 -17.55 2.55
N TRP A 88 6.64 -16.48 2.37
CA TRP A 88 6.18 -16.04 1.05
C TRP A 88 7.31 -15.51 0.17
N LEU A 89 8.26 -14.78 0.73
CA LEU A 89 9.46 -14.32 0.02
C LEU A 89 10.32 -15.51 -0.41
N ALA A 90 10.60 -16.47 0.49
CA ALA A 90 11.39 -17.65 0.21
C ALA A 90 10.76 -18.58 -0.85
N SER A 91 9.42 -18.64 -0.88
CA SER A 91 8.67 -19.43 -1.88
C SER A 91 8.32 -18.63 -3.15
N GLU A 92 8.85 -17.43 -3.30
CA GLU A 92 8.57 -16.50 -4.41
C GLU A 92 7.09 -16.13 -4.61
N LYS A 93 6.22 -16.43 -3.65
CA LYS A 93 4.81 -16.00 -3.66
C LYS A 93 4.65 -14.50 -3.46
N LEU A 94 5.62 -13.89 -2.79
CA LEU A 94 5.74 -12.44 -2.62
C LEU A 94 7.08 -11.99 -3.22
N ARG A 95 7.03 -11.00 -4.09
CA ARG A 95 8.21 -10.37 -4.66
C ARG A 95 8.16 -8.87 -4.40
N GLY A 96 9.19 -8.34 -3.77
CA GLY A 96 9.37 -6.89 -3.62
C GLY A 96 10.12 -6.34 -4.84
N PRO A 97 9.56 -5.43 -5.63
CA PRO A 97 10.32 -4.81 -6.71
C PRO A 97 11.48 -4.00 -6.13
N ILE A 98 12.71 -4.27 -6.62
CA ILE A 98 13.91 -3.51 -6.28
C ILE A 98 14.19 -2.54 -7.43
N ALA A 99 14.12 -1.25 -7.16
CA ALA A 99 14.37 -0.21 -8.16
C ALA A 99 15.86 0.12 -8.30
N ARG A 100 16.60 0.12 -7.19
CA ARG A 100 18.03 0.43 -7.13
C ARG A 100 18.70 -0.37 -6.01
N VAL A 101 19.95 -0.72 -6.25
CA VAL A 101 20.88 -1.20 -5.24
C VAL A 101 22.06 -0.23 -5.22
N LEU A 102 22.39 0.32 -4.08
CA LEU A 102 23.42 1.32 -3.90
C LEU A 102 24.37 0.89 -2.76
N PRO A 103 25.66 1.17 -2.84
CA PRO A 103 26.58 0.91 -1.74
C PRO A 103 26.29 1.83 -0.55
N LEU A 104 26.73 1.45 0.64
CA LEU A 104 26.54 2.21 1.87
C LEU A 104 27.04 3.67 1.75
N ALA A 105 28.13 3.89 1.01
CA ALA A 105 28.68 5.22 0.78
C ALA A 105 27.72 6.15 0.01
N GLU A 106 26.76 5.60 -0.71
CA GLU A 106 25.75 6.35 -1.50
C GLU A 106 24.39 6.48 -0.79
N THR A 107 24.35 6.30 0.53
CA THR A 107 23.10 6.43 1.31
C THR A 107 22.44 7.79 1.12
N ALA A 108 23.22 8.88 1.01
CA ALA A 108 22.68 10.22 0.75
C ALA A 108 21.95 10.30 -0.60
N GLU A 109 22.48 9.64 -1.63
CA GLU A 109 21.84 9.56 -2.94
C GLU A 109 20.54 8.73 -2.89
N ALA A 110 20.53 7.64 -2.11
CA ALA A 110 19.32 6.86 -1.88
C ALA A 110 18.18 7.71 -1.29
N HIS A 111 18.49 8.52 -0.28
CA HIS A 111 17.52 9.46 0.31
C HIS A 111 17.06 10.51 -0.69
N ARG A 112 17.98 11.11 -1.46
CA ARG A 112 17.64 12.08 -2.50
C ARG A 112 16.67 11.50 -3.53
N LEU A 113 16.94 10.29 -4.03
CA LEU A 113 16.07 9.58 -4.97
C LEU A 113 14.69 9.31 -4.38
N GLN A 114 14.63 8.90 -3.12
CA GLN A 114 13.38 8.65 -2.41
C GLN A 114 12.57 9.93 -2.22
N GLU A 115 13.21 11.04 -1.86
CA GLU A 115 12.56 12.34 -1.70
C GLU A 115 12.03 12.88 -3.02
N GLU A 116 12.83 12.83 -4.09
CA GLU A 116 12.40 13.23 -5.43
C GLU A 116 11.16 12.45 -5.88
N ALA A 117 11.13 11.14 -5.67
CA ALA A 117 10.00 10.31 -6.05
C ALA A 117 8.76 10.55 -5.16
N THR A 118 8.93 10.65 -3.84
CA THR A 118 7.83 10.66 -2.88
C THR A 118 7.28 12.05 -2.59
N ILE A 119 8.18 13.03 -2.42
CA ILE A 119 7.81 14.40 -2.04
C ILE A 119 7.58 15.25 -3.28
N HIS A 120 8.54 15.22 -4.20
CA HIS A 120 8.50 16.09 -5.38
C HIS A 120 7.75 15.47 -6.56
N ARG A 121 7.37 14.19 -6.45
CA ARG A 121 6.70 13.41 -7.51
C ARG A 121 7.48 13.45 -8.84
N ARG A 122 8.81 13.47 -8.75
CA ARG A 122 9.75 13.50 -9.87
C ARG A 122 10.60 12.23 -9.85
N GLY A 123 11.05 11.80 -11.02
CA GLY A 123 11.85 10.58 -11.14
C GLY A 123 11.02 9.30 -11.06
N GLY A 124 11.45 8.28 -11.78
CA GLY A 124 10.70 7.03 -11.96
C GLY A 124 11.13 5.92 -10.99
N VAL A 125 11.32 6.20 -9.69
CA VAL A 125 11.64 5.13 -8.72
C VAL A 125 10.38 4.36 -8.39
N THR A 126 10.24 3.18 -8.98
CA THR A 126 9.17 2.23 -8.66
C THR A 126 9.78 1.01 -7.98
N GLY A 127 9.56 0.85 -6.68
CA GLY A 127 10.13 -0.23 -5.89
C GLY A 127 11.01 0.24 -4.74
N LYS A 128 11.74 -0.68 -4.15
CA LYS A 128 12.64 -0.42 -3.02
C LYS A 128 14.01 0.05 -3.49
N ILE A 129 14.60 0.98 -2.75
CA ILE A 129 16.03 1.28 -2.82
C ILE A 129 16.70 0.48 -1.72
N VAL A 130 17.63 -0.39 -2.10
CA VAL A 130 18.38 -1.25 -1.18
C VAL A 130 19.79 -0.69 -1.02
N ILE A 131 20.27 -0.65 0.21
CA ILE A 131 21.66 -0.30 0.55
C ILE A 131 22.41 -1.59 0.89
N GLU A 132 23.51 -1.81 0.18
CA GLU A 132 24.44 -2.91 0.50
C GLU A 132 25.62 -2.36 1.30
N PRO A 133 26.00 -3.03 2.41
CA PRO A 133 27.13 -2.64 3.23
C PRO A 133 28.47 -2.72 2.50
#